data_e474015cdacb3203a35e9b51be2eac54
#
_entry.id   e474015cdacb3203a35e9b51be2eac54
#
_cell.length_a   1.000
_cell.length_b   1.000
_cell.length_c   1.000
_cell.angle_alpha   90.00
_cell.angle_beta   90.00
_cell.angle_gamma   90.00
#
_symmetry.space_group_name_H-M   'P 1'
#
loop_
_entity.id
_entity.type
_entity.pdbx_description
1 polymer ?
#
loop_
_entity_poly.entity_id
_entity_poly.type
_entity_poly.pdbx_seq_one_letter_code
_entity_poly.pdbx_strand_id
1 'polypeptide(L)'
;MAEHPGGKPIIEVQDFTAAYDGNVVLDKLNFEIYAGEVFAILGGSGCGKSTLLKHMIGLYKPAGGRILIDGEDIAALSGEERRKILRKLGVLYQSGALFGSMTLLENVSLPLEEFTDLPPEAIRLIAMMRLQRVGLAHAADLMPAELSGGMQKRGAIARAMALDPQILFMDELSAGLDPVTSADLDQLVLSLSNSLKITFVVVTHELPSIYTIADRVIMLDKQEKGIIAMGTPQELRDHSKDPRVQQFFLRQASSNHESPSATPRAR
;
A
#
# COMPACT_ATOMS: atom_id res chain seq x y z
N MET A 1 -7.87 -7.62 -23.13
CA MET A 1 -8.04 -6.74 -21.95
C MET A 1 -9.51 -6.84 -21.59
N ALA A 2 -9.84 -7.40 -20.43
CA ALA A 2 -11.22 -7.42 -19.95
C ALA A 2 -11.58 -5.97 -19.59
N GLU A 3 -12.65 -5.45 -20.17
CA GLU A 3 -13.21 -4.15 -19.79
C GLU A 3 -13.64 -4.24 -18.31
N HIS A 4 -12.98 -3.48 -17.45
CA HIS A 4 -13.39 -3.36 -16.06
C HIS A 4 -14.73 -2.59 -16.05
N PRO A 5 -15.77 -3.03 -15.32
CA PRO A 5 -17.06 -2.34 -15.28
C PRO A 5 -17.02 -0.97 -14.58
N GLY A 6 -15.87 -0.45 -14.22
CA GLY A 6 -15.68 0.66 -13.30
C GLY A 6 -15.11 1.95 -13.85
N GLY A 7 -15.42 2.36 -15.08
CA GLY A 7 -15.16 3.76 -15.46
C GLY A 7 -13.68 4.13 -15.63
N LYS A 8 -13.38 5.45 -15.51
CA LYS A 8 -12.03 6.01 -15.66
C LYS A 8 -11.11 5.57 -14.51
N PRO A 9 -9.85 5.15 -14.79
CA PRO A 9 -8.88 4.82 -13.75
C PRO A 9 -8.56 6.05 -12.89
N ILE A 10 -8.38 5.81 -11.58
CA ILE A 10 -7.95 6.85 -10.63
C ILE A 10 -6.43 6.97 -10.57
N ILE A 11 -5.71 5.87 -10.87
CA ILE A 11 -4.25 5.86 -11.05
C ILE A 11 -3.93 5.18 -12.37
N GLU A 12 -3.07 5.80 -13.17
CA GLU A 12 -2.53 5.25 -14.41
C GLU A 12 -1.00 5.25 -14.34
N VAL A 13 -0.39 4.11 -14.54
CA VAL A 13 1.06 3.94 -14.62
C VAL A 13 1.41 3.64 -16.07
N GLN A 14 2.19 4.53 -16.71
CA GLN A 14 2.43 4.51 -18.15
C GLN A 14 3.95 4.50 -18.41
N ASP A 15 4.46 3.40 -18.98
CA ASP A 15 5.88 3.17 -19.33
C ASP A 15 6.83 3.51 -18.18
N PHE A 16 6.38 3.31 -16.93
CA PHE A 16 7.06 3.75 -15.74
C PHE A 16 8.38 2.99 -15.53
N THR A 17 9.47 3.75 -15.39
CA THR A 17 10.80 3.24 -15.10
C THR A 17 11.35 3.93 -13.85
N ALA A 18 11.83 3.13 -12.88
CA ALA A 18 12.53 3.60 -11.70
C ALA A 18 13.98 3.17 -11.73
N ALA A 19 14.90 4.12 -11.51
CA ALA A 19 16.33 3.86 -11.43
C ALA A 19 16.98 4.67 -10.30
N TYR A 20 18.01 4.10 -9.69
CA TYR A 20 18.86 4.76 -8.69
C TYR A 20 20.32 4.61 -9.11
N ASP A 21 21.04 5.70 -9.18
CA ASP A 21 22.48 5.74 -9.56
C ASP A 21 22.76 4.95 -10.86
N GLY A 22 21.87 5.10 -11.86
CA GLY A 22 21.95 4.41 -13.14
C GLY A 22 21.48 2.95 -13.12
N ASN A 23 21.17 2.38 -11.97
CA ASN A 23 20.65 1.00 -11.87
C ASN A 23 19.12 0.99 -11.97
N VAL A 24 18.60 0.40 -13.04
CA VAL A 24 17.15 0.23 -13.23
C VAL A 24 16.63 -0.85 -12.25
N VAL A 25 15.65 -0.46 -11.43
CA VAL A 25 14.95 -1.34 -10.47
C VAL A 25 13.64 -1.83 -11.03
N LEU A 26 12.89 -0.95 -11.72
CA LEU A 26 11.64 -1.27 -12.41
C LEU A 26 11.71 -0.68 -13.82
N ASP A 27 11.25 -1.43 -14.82
CA ASP A 27 11.34 -1.02 -16.22
C ASP A 27 9.98 -1.14 -16.93
N LYS A 28 9.54 -0.03 -17.52
CA LYS A 28 8.35 0.09 -18.39
C LYS A 28 7.08 -0.55 -17.86
N LEU A 29 6.76 -0.32 -16.58
CA LEU A 29 5.53 -0.80 -15.99
C LEU A 29 4.33 -0.07 -16.60
N ASN A 30 3.27 -0.83 -16.91
CA ASN A 30 2.00 -0.34 -17.41
C ASN A 30 0.86 -1.03 -16.67
N PHE A 31 0.05 -0.29 -15.93
CA PHE A 31 -1.18 -0.78 -15.29
C PHE A 31 -2.07 0.38 -14.84
N GLU A 32 -3.30 0.05 -14.51
CA GLU A 32 -4.32 0.99 -14.05
C GLU A 32 -4.94 0.50 -12.74
N ILE A 33 -5.34 1.45 -11.88
CA ILE A 33 -6.10 1.20 -10.66
C ILE A 33 -7.39 2.01 -10.74
N TYR A 34 -8.52 1.37 -10.42
CA TYR A 34 -9.85 1.98 -10.53
C TYR A 34 -10.36 2.46 -9.17
N ALA A 35 -11.25 3.46 -9.21
CA ALA A 35 -11.80 4.04 -7.98
C ALA A 35 -12.58 3.00 -7.17
N GLY A 36 -12.30 2.94 -5.87
CA GLY A 36 -12.97 2.08 -4.90
C GLY A 36 -12.47 0.63 -4.86
N GLU A 37 -11.47 0.25 -5.70
CA GLU A 37 -10.88 -1.09 -5.59
C GLU A 37 -9.80 -1.18 -4.51
N VAL A 38 -9.59 -2.39 -4.01
CA VAL A 38 -8.43 -2.76 -3.20
C VAL A 38 -7.42 -3.46 -4.11
N PHE A 39 -6.38 -2.71 -4.48
CA PHE A 39 -5.34 -3.17 -5.39
C PHE A 39 -4.08 -3.56 -4.63
N ALA A 40 -3.58 -4.79 -4.82
CA ALA A 40 -2.39 -5.27 -4.12
C ALA A 40 -1.16 -5.35 -5.03
N ILE A 41 0.00 -4.95 -4.49
CA ILE A 41 1.30 -5.04 -5.13
C ILE A 41 2.11 -6.12 -4.41
N LEU A 42 2.38 -7.22 -5.10
CA LEU A 42 3.03 -8.41 -4.59
C LEU A 42 4.45 -8.58 -5.17
N GLY A 43 5.22 -9.47 -4.57
CA GLY A 43 6.52 -9.87 -5.09
C GLY A 43 7.55 -10.15 -3.98
N GLY A 44 8.65 -10.76 -4.35
CA GLY A 44 9.74 -11.10 -3.44
C GLY A 44 10.44 -9.88 -2.83
N SER A 45 11.31 -10.12 -1.84
CA SER A 45 12.11 -9.05 -1.26
C SER A 45 13.02 -8.39 -2.31
N GLY A 46 13.04 -7.05 -2.32
CA GLY A 46 13.90 -6.28 -3.24
C GLY A 46 13.44 -6.26 -4.72
N CYS A 47 12.20 -6.68 -5.04
CA CYS A 47 11.66 -6.59 -6.41
C CYS A 47 11.13 -5.20 -6.79
N GLY A 48 11.16 -4.20 -5.88
CA GLY A 48 10.78 -2.82 -6.19
C GLY A 48 9.42 -2.37 -5.68
N LYS A 49 8.69 -3.13 -4.86
CA LYS A 49 7.35 -2.76 -4.33
C LYS A 49 7.34 -1.38 -3.64
N SER A 50 8.18 -1.19 -2.63
CA SER A 50 8.29 0.09 -1.91
C SER A 50 8.87 1.21 -2.79
N THR A 51 9.68 0.85 -3.81
CA THR A 51 10.13 1.80 -4.84
C THR A 51 8.94 2.32 -5.65
N LEU A 52 8.11 1.42 -6.19
CA LEU A 52 6.90 1.77 -6.92
C LEU A 52 5.98 2.64 -6.07
N LEU A 53 5.68 2.20 -4.83
CA LEU A 53 4.84 2.95 -3.90
C LEU A 53 5.35 4.38 -3.68
N LYS A 54 6.66 4.57 -3.44
CA LYS A 54 7.26 5.88 -3.23
C LYS A 54 7.14 6.82 -4.43
N HIS A 55 7.16 6.28 -5.66
CA HIS A 55 6.90 7.07 -6.86
C HIS A 55 5.41 7.39 -7.00
N MET A 56 4.50 6.45 -6.70
CA MET A 56 3.06 6.66 -6.76
C MET A 56 2.58 7.74 -5.78
N ILE A 57 3.21 7.87 -4.61
CA ILE A 57 2.91 8.95 -3.65
C ILE A 57 3.71 10.24 -3.93
N GLY A 58 4.46 10.27 -5.02
CA GLY A 58 5.18 11.46 -5.49
C GLY A 58 6.41 11.83 -4.68
N LEU A 59 7.01 10.92 -3.89
CA LEU A 59 8.28 11.18 -3.18
C LEU A 59 9.47 11.21 -4.13
N TYR A 60 9.43 10.43 -5.21
CA TYR A 60 10.47 10.38 -6.22
C TYR A 60 9.92 10.63 -7.61
N LYS A 61 10.75 11.20 -8.49
CA LYS A 61 10.43 11.37 -9.90
C LYS A 61 10.82 10.11 -10.67
N PRO A 62 9.99 9.62 -11.60
CA PRO A 62 10.35 8.53 -12.49
C PRO A 62 11.62 8.84 -13.30
N ALA A 63 12.42 7.80 -13.59
CA ALA A 63 13.52 7.88 -14.56
C ALA A 63 13.00 7.83 -16.01
N GLY A 64 11.81 7.28 -16.23
CA GLY A 64 11.10 7.26 -17.50
C GLY A 64 9.61 7.00 -17.29
N GLY A 65 8.79 7.34 -18.28
CA GLY A 65 7.34 7.22 -18.19
C GLY A 65 6.72 8.20 -17.20
N ARG A 66 5.50 7.90 -16.73
CA ARG A 66 4.74 8.78 -15.84
C ARG A 66 3.74 8.00 -14.97
N ILE A 67 3.32 8.64 -13.89
CA ILE A 67 2.23 8.16 -13.02
C ILE A 67 1.20 9.27 -12.94
N LEU A 68 -0.01 8.99 -13.42
CA LEU A 68 -1.13 9.91 -13.35
C LEU A 68 -2.01 9.54 -12.17
N ILE A 69 -2.43 10.56 -11.40
CA ILE A 69 -3.44 10.44 -10.35
C ILE A 69 -4.59 11.36 -10.72
N ASP A 70 -5.77 10.80 -10.91
CA ASP A 70 -6.95 11.52 -11.39
C ASP A 70 -6.68 12.27 -12.72
N GLY A 71 -5.83 11.67 -13.57
CA GLY A 71 -5.42 12.21 -14.88
C GLY A 71 -4.26 13.21 -14.83
N GLU A 72 -3.73 13.56 -13.64
CA GLU A 72 -2.65 14.54 -13.47
C GLU A 72 -1.31 13.85 -13.19
N ASP A 73 -0.25 14.20 -13.92
CA ASP A 73 1.09 13.66 -13.72
C ASP A 73 1.70 14.21 -12.42
N ILE A 74 1.72 13.38 -11.37
CA ILE A 74 2.19 13.75 -10.02
C ILE A 74 3.64 14.25 -10.00
N ALA A 75 4.48 13.82 -10.94
CA ALA A 75 5.88 14.21 -11.03
C ALA A 75 6.08 15.57 -11.73
N ALA A 76 5.11 15.99 -12.57
CA ALA A 76 5.14 17.27 -13.28
C ALA A 76 4.54 18.42 -12.47
N LEU A 77 3.66 18.10 -11.49
CA LEU A 77 2.99 19.12 -10.68
C LEU A 77 3.91 19.79 -9.68
N SER A 78 3.62 21.05 -9.38
CA SER A 78 4.31 21.87 -8.37
C SER A 78 3.34 22.79 -7.62
N GLY A 79 3.80 23.37 -6.52
CA GLY A 79 3.03 24.36 -5.78
C GLY A 79 1.65 23.87 -5.34
N GLU A 80 0.61 24.68 -5.60
CA GLU A 80 -0.75 24.42 -5.15
C GLU A 80 -1.43 23.26 -5.91
N GLU A 81 -1.12 23.07 -7.19
CA GLU A 81 -1.66 21.93 -7.97
C GLU A 81 -1.19 20.59 -7.38
N ARG A 82 0.10 20.51 -7.03
CA ARG A 82 0.64 19.34 -6.35
C ARG A 82 -0.02 19.11 -4.98
N ARG A 83 -0.23 20.18 -4.20
CA ARG A 83 -0.91 20.07 -2.89
C ARG A 83 -2.33 19.52 -3.02
N LYS A 84 -3.09 19.95 -4.04
CA LYS A 84 -4.45 19.44 -4.30
C LYS A 84 -4.45 17.95 -4.54
N ILE A 85 -3.49 17.43 -5.32
CA ILE A 85 -3.38 15.97 -5.55
C ILE A 85 -2.93 15.25 -4.28
N LEU A 86 -1.92 15.76 -3.55
CA LEU A 86 -1.43 15.13 -2.34
C LEU A 86 -2.49 15.03 -1.23
N ARG A 87 -3.42 15.99 -1.13
CA ARG A 87 -4.57 15.92 -0.20
C ARG A 87 -5.52 14.77 -0.51
N LYS A 88 -5.56 14.27 -1.75
CA LYS A 88 -6.36 13.10 -2.13
C LYS A 88 -5.73 11.78 -1.70
N LEU A 89 -4.47 11.81 -1.22
CA LEU A 89 -3.68 10.64 -0.86
C LEU A 89 -3.52 10.54 0.64
N GLY A 90 -3.79 9.37 1.19
CA GLY A 90 -3.37 8.99 2.54
C GLY A 90 -2.25 7.96 2.44
N VAL A 91 -1.28 8.00 3.34
CA VAL A 91 -0.14 7.08 3.32
C VAL A 91 0.08 6.47 4.69
N LEU A 92 0.19 5.15 4.73
CA LEU A 92 0.57 4.38 5.89
C LEU A 92 1.84 3.59 5.58
N TYR A 93 2.91 3.88 6.32
CA TYR A 93 4.18 3.15 6.23
C TYR A 93 4.21 1.93 7.15
N GLN A 94 5.08 0.99 6.87
CA GLN A 94 5.22 -0.28 7.58
C GLN A 94 5.26 -0.15 9.11
N SER A 95 5.96 0.84 9.66
CA SER A 95 6.02 1.11 11.10
C SER A 95 4.81 1.85 11.67
N GLY A 96 3.81 2.21 10.85
CA GLY A 96 2.72 3.14 11.20
C GLY A 96 3.19 4.59 11.24
N ALA A 97 4.46 4.84 11.53
CA ALA A 97 5.13 6.15 11.58
C ALA A 97 4.39 7.22 12.40
N LEU A 98 3.72 6.83 13.51
CA LEU A 98 3.16 7.78 14.46
C LEU A 98 4.30 8.56 15.13
N PHE A 99 4.08 9.85 15.34
CA PHE A 99 5.03 10.69 16.08
C PHE A 99 4.98 10.32 17.56
N GLY A 100 6.08 9.78 18.08
CA GLY A 100 6.17 9.28 19.45
C GLY A 100 6.05 10.35 20.54
N SER A 101 6.23 11.63 20.19
CA SER A 101 6.07 12.79 21.07
C SER A 101 4.68 13.41 21.06
N MET A 102 3.73 12.81 20.34
CA MET A 102 2.35 13.28 20.20
C MET A 102 1.39 12.19 20.65
N THR A 103 0.29 12.58 21.30
CA THR A 103 -0.82 11.68 21.58
C THR A 103 -1.43 11.14 20.27
N LEU A 104 -2.26 10.13 20.38
CA LEU A 104 -2.96 9.60 19.21
C LEU A 104 -3.87 10.64 18.55
N LEU A 105 -4.55 11.47 19.34
CA LEU A 105 -5.38 12.56 18.83
C LEU A 105 -4.55 13.60 18.09
N GLU A 106 -3.42 14.04 18.66
CA GLU A 106 -2.51 15.00 18.02
C GLU A 106 -1.94 14.43 16.70
N ASN A 107 -1.57 13.15 16.68
CA ASN A 107 -1.15 12.48 15.45
C ASN A 107 -2.20 12.57 14.33
N VAL A 108 -3.48 12.37 14.67
CA VAL A 108 -4.57 12.41 13.68
C VAL A 108 -4.94 13.85 13.33
N SER A 109 -4.77 14.79 14.23
CA SER A 109 -5.02 16.23 14.02
C SER A 109 -3.98 16.88 13.10
N LEU A 110 -2.72 16.44 13.16
CA LEU A 110 -1.59 17.05 12.47
C LEU A 110 -1.82 17.31 10.96
N PRO A 111 -2.32 16.36 10.15
CA PRO A 111 -2.60 16.65 8.75
C PRO A 111 -3.66 17.73 8.54
N LEU A 112 -4.64 17.83 9.45
CA LEU A 112 -5.68 18.86 9.38
C LEU A 112 -5.09 20.24 9.69
N GLU A 113 -4.22 20.34 10.70
CA GLU A 113 -3.52 21.58 11.08
C GLU A 113 -2.61 22.09 9.96
N GLU A 114 -1.88 21.18 9.29
CA GLU A 114 -0.92 21.52 8.25
C GLU A 114 -1.56 21.87 6.90
N PHE A 115 -2.73 21.28 6.59
CA PHE A 115 -3.30 21.34 5.24
C PHE A 115 -4.67 22.04 5.18
N THR A 116 -5.19 22.55 6.30
CA THR A 116 -6.50 23.25 6.32
C THR A 116 -6.43 24.50 7.21
N ASP A 117 -7.37 25.43 7.00
CA ASP A 117 -7.57 26.62 7.83
C ASP A 117 -8.72 26.41 8.83
N LEU A 118 -8.97 25.17 9.26
CA LEU A 118 -10.06 24.86 10.19
C LEU A 118 -9.72 25.35 11.61
N PRO A 119 -10.71 25.80 12.38
CA PRO A 119 -10.49 26.15 13.78
C PRO A 119 -10.18 24.90 14.62
N PRO A 120 -9.42 25.05 15.74
CA PRO A 120 -8.98 23.91 16.57
C PRO A 120 -10.10 22.96 17.01
N GLU A 121 -11.29 23.50 17.33
CA GLU A 121 -12.43 22.69 17.74
C GLU A 121 -12.94 21.78 16.61
N ALA A 122 -12.95 22.29 15.38
CA ALA A 122 -13.34 21.49 14.21
C ALA A 122 -12.29 20.41 13.92
N ILE A 123 -10.99 20.73 14.00
CA ILE A 123 -9.89 19.78 13.85
C ILE A 123 -10.04 18.65 14.87
N ARG A 124 -10.22 18.98 16.16
CA ARG A 124 -10.42 18.01 17.23
C ARG A 124 -11.62 17.10 16.95
N LEU A 125 -12.75 17.67 16.53
CA LEU A 125 -13.96 16.90 16.23
C LEU A 125 -13.72 15.93 15.09
N ILE A 126 -13.12 16.37 13.99
CA ILE A 126 -12.80 15.53 12.84
C ILE A 126 -11.83 14.41 13.24
N ALA A 127 -10.76 14.73 13.97
CA ALA A 127 -9.79 13.74 14.44
C ALA A 127 -10.44 12.69 15.33
N MET A 128 -11.31 13.10 16.28
CA MET A 128 -12.08 12.15 17.10
C MET A 128 -13.02 11.27 16.27
N MET A 129 -13.67 11.81 15.24
CA MET A 129 -14.48 11.00 14.31
C MET A 129 -13.64 9.97 13.57
N ARG A 130 -12.42 10.31 13.15
CA ARG A 130 -11.48 9.34 12.52
C ARG A 130 -11.07 8.25 13.50
N LEU A 131 -10.74 8.62 14.75
CA LEU A 131 -10.43 7.65 15.81
C LEU A 131 -11.62 6.74 16.14
N GLN A 132 -12.82 7.28 16.20
CA GLN A 132 -14.04 6.49 16.37
C GLN A 132 -14.21 5.45 15.26
N ARG A 133 -13.93 5.83 14.00
CA ARG A 133 -14.07 4.97 12.83
C ARG A 133 -13.14 3.74 12.87
N VAL A 134 -11.98 3.88 13.49
CA VAL A 134 -11.03 2.78 13.70
C VAL A 134 -11.14 2.13 15.09
N GLY A 135 -12.14 2.52 15.91
CA GLY A 135 -12.40 1.96 17.23
C GLY A 135 -11.47 2.47 18.34
N LEU A 136 -10.80 3.61 18.15
CA LEU A 136 -9.76 4.12 19.07
C LEU A 136 -10.11 5.46 19.75
N ALA A 137 -11.38 5.88 19.75
CA ALA A 137 -11.79 7.13 20.42
C ALA A 137 -11.43 7.14 21.92
N HIS A 138 -11.48 5.97 22.59
CA HIS A 138 -11.12 5.81 23.99
C HIS A 138 -9.62 5.96 24.29
N ALA A 139 -8.77 5.85 23.25
CA ALA A 139 -7.32 5.92 23.34
C ALA A 139 -6.75 7.25 22.81
N ALA A 140 -7.59 8.27 22.61
CA ALA A 140 -7.23 9.54 21.99
C ALA A 140 -6.05 10.24 22.68
N ASP A 141 -6.00 10.20 24.00
CA ASP A 141 -4.98 10.88 24.80
C ASP A 141 -3.73 10.01 25.10
N LEU A 142 -3.70 8.75 24.61
CA LEU A 142 -2.55 7.87 24.80
C LEU A 142 -1.42 8.19 23.82
N MET A 143 -0.19 8.03 24.29
CA MET A 143 1.01 8.11 23.46
C MET A 143 1.20 6.84 22.63
N PRO A 144 1.86 6.88 21.46
CA PRO A 144 2.13 5.68 20.66
C PRO A 144 2.79 4.53 21.42
N ALA A 145 3.67 4.82 22.39
CA ALA A 145 4.32 3.80 23.22
C ALA A 145 3.36 3.04 24.17
N GLU A 146 2.18 3.60 24.44
CA GLU A 146 1.15 3.00 25.30
C GLU A 146 0.15 2.15 24.50
N LEU A 147 0.24 2.17 23.16
CA LEU A 147 -0.65 1.45 22.26
C LEU A 147 -0.08 0.09 21.88
N SER A 148 -0.95 -0.93 21.76
CA SER A 148 -0.55 -2.20 21.12
C SER A 148 -0.20 -2.00 19.65
N GLY A 149 0.52 -2.94 19.02
CA GLY A 149 0.90 -2.87 17.61
C GLY A 149 -0.31 -2.69 16.68
N GLY A 150 -1.40 -3.43 16.94
CA GLY A 150 -2.66 -3.28 16.20
C GLY A 150 -3.32 -1.91 16.40
N MET A 151 -3.30 -1.36 17.62
CA MET A 151 -3.80 -0.01 17.89
C MET A 151 -2.95 1.05 17.17
N GLN A 152 -1.62 0.91 17.16
CA GLN A 152 -0.75 1.81 16.40
C GLN A 152 -1.07 1.82 14.91
N LYS A 153 -1.29 0.64 14.30
CA LYS A 153 -1.68 0.50 12.89
C LYS A 153 -3.05 1.15 12.62
N ARG A 154 -4.05 0.90 13.45
CA ARG A 154 -5.38 1.55 13.36
C ARG A 154 -5.27 3.07 13.51
N GLY A 155 -4.47 3.56 14.45
CA GLY A 155 -4.20 4.99 14.63
C GLY A 155 -3.53 5.62 13.40
N ALA A 156 -2.58 4.93 12.79
CA ALA A 156 -1.93 5.37 11.56
C ALA A 156 -2.92 5.41 10.37
N ILE A 157 -3.88 4.47 10.30
CA ILE A 157 -4.99 4.52 9.33
C ILE A 157 -5.85 5.76 9.59
N ALA A 158 -6.22 6.04 10.85
CA ALA A 158 -7.01 7.22 11.21
C ALA A 158 -6.32 8.52 10.78
N ARG A 159 -5.01 8.63 11.01
CA ARG A 159 -4.20 9.77 10.56
C ARG A 159 -4.15 9.88 9.03
N ALA A 160 -3.93 8.77 8.33
CA ALA A 160 -3.92 8.75 6.87
C ALA A 160 -5.27 9.16 6.27
N MET A 161 -6.38 8.94 7.00
CA MET A 161 -7.73 9.34 6.60
C MET A 161 -8.13 10.76 7.04
N ALA A 162 -7.28 11.50 7.72
CA ALA A 162 -7.64 12.79 8.31
C ALA A 162 -8.25 13.77 7.29
N LEU A 163 -7.67 13.83 6.09
CA LEU A 163 -8.06 14.75 5.00
C LEU A 163 -9.12 14.19 4.04
N ASP A 164 -9.83 13.11 4.38
CA ASP A 164 -10.79 12.43 3.49
C ASP A 164 -10.16 12.03 2.12
N PRO A 165 -9.07 11.25 2.13
CA PRO A 165 -8.38 10.90 0.89
C PRO A 165 -9.25 9.98 0.02
N GLN A 166 -9.05 10.08 -1.30
CA GLN A 166 -9.65 9.17 -2.28
C GLN A 166 -8.86 7.87 -2.42
N ILE A 167 -7.56 7.91 -2.10
CA ILE A 167 -6.63 6.80 -2.24
C ILE A 167 -5.83 6.64 -0.95
N LEU A 168 -5.79 5.42 -0.40
CA LEU A 168 -4.94 5.05 0.72
C LEU A 168 -3.86 4.08 0.27
N PHE A 169 -2.61 4.52 0.41
CA PHE A 169 -1.42 3.68 0.19
C PHE A 169 -0.98 3.05 1.50
N MET A 170 -0.79 1.73 1.50
CA MET A 170 -0.37 0.97 2.68
C MET A 170 0.83 0.08 2.35
N ASP A 171 1.93 0.28 3.09
CA ASP A 171 3.13 -0.53 2.99
C ASP A 171 3.18 -1.52 4.16
N GLU A 172 2.97 -2.81 3.88
CA GLU A 172 3.04 -3.93 4.83
C GLU A 172 2.22 -3.70 6.12
N LEU A 173 0.90 -3.49 5.96
CA LEU A 173 -0.02 -3.15 7.06
C LEU A 173 0.07 -4.12 8.26
N SER A 174 0.06 -5.44 8.00
CA SER A 174 0.00 -6.52 8.99
C SER A 174 1.38 -6.98 9.50
N ALA A 175 2.47 -6.41 8.97
CA ALA A 175 3.81 -6.82 9.37
C ALA A 175 4.06 -6.72 10.88
N GLY A 176 4.47 -7.84 11.48
CA GLY A 176 4.78 -7.94 12.92
C GLY A 176 3.58 -8.11 13.84
N LEU A 177 2.39 -8.34 13.30
CA LEU A 177 1.18 -8.62 14.06
C LEU A 177 0.88 -10.12 14.11
N ASP A 178 0.12 -10.52 15.11
CA ASP A 178 -0.44 -11.86 15.17
C ASP A 178 -1.57 -12.06 14.16
N PRO A 179 -1.91 -13.30 13.79
CA PRO A 179 -2.90 -13.57 12.74
C PRO A 179 -4.31 -13.03 13.04
N VAL A 180 -4.72 -12.95 14.31
CA VAL A 180 -6.05 -12.45 14.68
C VAL A 180 -6.10 -10.94 14.48
N THR A 181 -5.10 -10.22 14.98
CA THR A 181 -4.98 -8.77 14.81
C THR A 181 -4.85 -8.39 13.33
N SER A 182 -4.14 -9.20 12.52
CA SER A 182 -4.05 -9.01 11.06
C SER A 182 -5.42 -9.15 10.40
N ALA A 183 -6.20 -10.19 10.75
CA ALA A 183 -7.54 -10.38 10.22
C ALA A 183 -8.50 -9.24 10.60
N ASP A 184 -8.40 -8.71 11.83
CA ASP A 184 -9.16 -7.54 12.26
C ASP A 184 -8.84 -6.28 11.43
N LEU A 185 -7.56 -6.10 11.05
CA LEU A 185 -7.17 -5.00 10.16
C LEU A 185 -7.69 -5.20 8.74
N ASP A 186 -7.69 -6.42 8.22
CA ASP A 186 -8.28 -6.75 6.92
C ASP A 186 -9.77 -6.40 6.89
N GLN A 187 -10.53 -6.75 7.94
CA GLN A 187 -11.93 -6.38 8.07
C GLN A 187 -12.14 -4.87 8.15
N LEU A 188 -11.24 -4.15 8.83
CA LEU A 188 -11.28 -2.68 8.85
C LEU A 188 -11.08 -2.10 7.45
N VAL A 189 -10.09 -2.60 6.68
CA VAL A 189 -9.84 -2.18 5.28
C VAL A 189 -11.09 -2.40 4.42
N LEU A 190 -11.70 -3.58 4.47
CA LEU A 190 -12.93 -3.90 3.74
C LEU A 190 -14.08 -2.98 4.14
N SER A 191 -14.26 -2.73 5.45
CA SER A 191 -15.29 -1.82 5.94
C SER A 191 -15.11 -0.39 5.42
N LEU A 192 -13.87 0.11 5.42
CA LEU A 192 -13.54 1.44 4.91
C LEU A 192 -13.72 1.53 3.40
N SER A 193 -13.23 0.54 2.63
CA SER A 193 -13.40 0.49 1.18
C SER A 193 -14.88 0.49 0.80
N ASN A 194 -15.68 -0.37 1.41
CA ASN A 194 -17.11 -0.50 1.11
C ASN A 194 -17.94 0.73 1.52
N SER A 195 -17.67 1.30 2.71
CA SER A 195 -18.49 2.38 3.26
C SER A 195 -18.12 3.76 2.74
N LEU A 196 -16.84 4.01 2.46
CA LEU A 196 -16.32 5.32 2.04
C LEU A 196 -15.90 5.36 0.57
N LYS A 197 -15.92 4.21 -0.13
CA LYS A 197 -15.45 4.07 -1.51
C LYS A 197 -14.01 4.53 -1.72
N ILE A 198 -13.17 4.39 -0.69
CA ILE A 198 -11.76 4.70 -0.76
C ILE A 198 -11.07 3.60 -1.58
N THR A 199 -10.18 4.00 -2.48
CA THR A 199 -9.29 3.11 -3.21
C THR A 199 -8.10 2.75 -2.33
N PHE A 200 -7.78 1.47 -2.20
CA PHE A 200 -6.62 1.02 -1.44
C PHE A 200 -5.53 0.49 -2.37
N VAL A 201 -4.30 0.93 -2.15
CA VAL A 201 -3.11 0.38 -2.80
C VAL A 201 -2.24 -0.24 -1.72
N VAL A 202 -2.20 -1.56 -1.67
CA VAL A 202 -1.61 -2.33 -0.57
C VAL A 202 -0.36 -3.05 -1.05
N VAL A 203 0.78 -2.75 -0.46
CA VAL A 203 1.99 -3.57 -0.59
C VAL A 203 1.97 -4.61 0.52
N THR A 204 1.95 -5.89 0.17
CA THR A 204 1.97 -6.99 1.13
C THR A 204 2.55 -8.27 0.54
N HIS A 205 2.99 -9.17 1.39
CA HIS A 205 3.39 -10.53 1.04
C HIS A 205 2.56 -11.60 1.80
N GLU A 206 1.55 -11.16 2.55
CA GLU A 206 0.70 -12.03 3.36
C GLU A 206 -0.49 -12.55 2.57
N LEU A 207 -0.43 -13.84 2.18
CA LEU A 207 -1.49 -14.48 1.38
C LEU A 207 -2.89 -14.44 2.01
N PRO A 208 -3.09 -14.65 3.33
CA PRO A 208 -4.41 -14.55 3.93
C PRO A 208 -5.06 -13.19 3.69
N SER A 209 -4.32 -12.11 3.93
CA SER A 209 -4.79 -10.74 3.68
C SER A 209 -5.10 -10.52 2.20
N ILE A 210 -4.21 -10.97 1.28
CA ILE A 210 -4.42 -10.83 -0.16
C ILE A 210 -5.75 -11.48 -0.59
N TYR A 211 -6.02 -12.71 -0.14
CA TYR A 211 -7.28 -13.40 -0.47
C TYR A 211 -8.51 -12.77 0.15
N THR A 212 -8.33 -12.09 1.29
CA THR A 212 -9.44 -11.48 2.03
C THR A 212 -9.82 -10.13 1.44
N ILE A 213 -8.83 -9.27 1.12
CA ILE A 213 -9.11 -7.87 0.81
C ILE A 213 -8.91 -7.49 -0.65
N ALA A 214 -8.02 -8.16 -1.42
CA ALA A 214 -7.64 -7.67 -2.73
C ALA A 214 -8.64 -8.05 -3.83
N ASP A 215 -9.11 -7.05 -4.57
CA ASP A 215 -9.89 -7.24 -5.80
C ASP A 215 -9.00 -7.65 -6.97
N ARG A 216 -7.87 -6.95 -7.13
CA ARG A 216 -6.84 -7.24 -8.14
C ARG A 216 -5.46 -7.10 -7.56
N VAL A 217 -4.53 -7.82 -8.18
CA VAL A 217 -3.13 -7.82 -7.77
C VAL A 217 -2.21 -7.72 -8.98
N ILE A 218 -1.04 -7.09 -8.78
CA ILE A 218 0.13 -7.26 -9.65
C ILE A 218 1.22 -7.96 -8.88
N MET A 219 1.97 -8.82 -9.56
CA MET A 219 3.17 -9.44 -9.00
C MET A 219 4.41 -8.92 -9.72
N LEU A 220 5.31 -8.30 -8.96
CA LEU A 220 6.60 -7.80 -9.44
C LEU A 220 7.68 -8.87 -9.26
N ASP A 221 8.60 -8.93 -10.22
CA ASP A 221 9.77 -9.80 -10.16
C ASP A 221 11.06 -8.98 -10.30
N LYS A 222 12.09 -9.40 -9.52
CA LYS A 222 13.38 -8.71 -9.48
C LYS A 222 14.20 -8.91 -10.75
N GLN A 223 14.12 -10.09 -11.38
CA GLN A 223 14.92 -10.41 -12.57
C GLN A 223 14.34 -9.74 -13.81
N GLU A 224 13.01 -9.82 -13.94
CA GLU A 224 12.27 -9.14 -15.02
C GLU A 224 12.22 -7.62 -14.83
N LYS A 225 12.46 -7.13 -13.61
CA LYS A 225 12.30 -5.71 -13.23
C LYS A 225 10.92 -5.17 -13.58
N GLY A 226 9.92 -6.02 -13.60
CA GLY A 226 8.61 -5.76 -14.17
C GLY A 226 7.49 -6.56 -13.53
N ILE A 227 6.31 -6.43 -14.14
CA ILE A 227 5.11 -7.18 -13.76
C ILE A 227 5.16 -8.54 -14.46
N ILE A 228 5.10 -9.64 -13.69
CA ILE A 228 5.06 -11.01 -14.21
C ILE A 228 3.64 -11.58 -14.22
N ALA A 229 2.74 -11.01 -13.44
CA ALA A 229 1.32 -11.41 -13.43
C ALA A 229 0.43 -10.26 -12.97
N MET A 230 -0.81 -10.23 -13.48
CA MET A 230 -1.88 -9.32 -13.07
C MET A 230 -3.23 -10.02 -13.23
N GLY A 231 -4.10 -9.89 -12.22
CA GLY A 231 -5.44 -10.48 -12.19
C GLY A 231 -6.01 -10.52 -10.78
N THR A 232 -7.09 -11.25 -10.57
CA THR A 232 -7.59 -11.53 -9.22
C THR A 232 -6.68 -12.54 -8.50
N PRO A 233 -6.60 -12.53 -7.16
CA PRO A 233 -5.80 -13.52 -6.42
C PRO A 233 -6.14 -14.97 -6.79
N GLN A 234 -7.41 -15.27 -7.00
CA GLN A 234 -7.91 -16.59 -7.36
C GLN A 234 -7.46 -17.01 -8.77
N GLU A 235 -7.60 -16.12 -9.77
CA GLU A 235 -7.13 -16.37 -11.12
C GLU A 235 -5.63 -16.65 -11.16
N LEU A 236 -4.83 -15.87 -10.43
CA LEU A 236 -3.39 -16.05 -10.41
C LEU A 236 -2.98 -17.35 -9.74
N ARG A 237 -3.66 -17.77 -8.68
CA ARG A 237 -3.44 -19.06 -8.03
C ARG A 237 -3.77 -20.23 -8.95
N ASP A 238 -4.92 -20.17 -9.63
CA ASP A 238 -5.51 -21.35 -10.30
C ASP A 238 -5.06 -21.45 -11.77
N HIS A 239 -4.74 -20.32 -12.42
CA HIS A 239 -4.53 -20.29 -13.87
C HIS A 239 -3.18 -19.72 -14.32
N SER A 240 -2.35 -19.19 -13.42
CA SER A 240 -1.04 -18.67 -13.80
C SER A 240 -0.14 -19.80 -14.31
N LYS A 241 0.52 -19.56 -15.43
CA LYS A 241 1.52 -20.48 -16.00
C LYS A 241 2.94 -20.18 -15.53
N ASP A 242 3.17 -19.02 -14.91
CA ASP A 242 4.49 -18.66 -14.39
C ASP A 242 4.76 -19.41 -13.08
N PRO A 243 5.83 -20.23 -13.02
CA PRO A 243 6.16 -21.02 -11.83
C PRO A 243 6.37 -20.14 -10.57
N ARG A 244 6.89 -18.93 -10.72
CA ARG A 244 7.15 -18.00 -9.61
C ARG A 244 5.82 -17.55 -8.98
N VAL A 245 4.80 -17.30 -9.81
CA VAL A 245 3.45 -16.93 -9.35
C VAL A 245 2.82 -18.10 -8.63
N GLN A 246 2.85 -19.30 -9.21
CA GLN A 246 2.33 -20.51 -8.57
C GLN A 246 3.03 -20.80 -7.25
N GLN A 247 4.36 -20.70 -7.21
CA GLN A 247 5.16 -20.91 -6.01
C GLN A 247 4.76 -19.94 -4.88
N PHE A 248 4.53 -18.66 -5.21
CA PHE A 248 4.07 -17.65 -4.25
C PHE A 248 2.69 -18.01 -3.70
N PHE A 249 1.69 -18.24 -4.57
CA PHE A 249 0.30 -18.48 -4.15
C PHE A 249 0.09 -19.85 -3.51
N LEU A 250 0.88 -20.87 -3.85
CA LEU A 250 0.80 -22.22 -3.26
C LEU A 250 1.76 -22.41 -2.07
N ARG A 251 2.52 -21.39 -1.68
CA ARG A 251 3.54 -21.47 -0.61
C ARG A 251 4.53 -22.62 -0.80
N GLN A 252 4.94 -22.90 -2.03
CA GLN A 252 5.91 -23.94 -2.31
C GLN A 252 7.34 -23.42 -2.12
N ALA A 253 8.21 -24.23 -1.52
CA ALA A 253 9.63 -23.91 -1.40
C ALA A 253 10.29 -23.84 -2.78
N SER A 254 11.24 -22.90 -2.96
CA SER A 254 12.04 -22.84 -4.18
C SER A 254 12.82 -24.14 -4.35
N SER A 255 12.66 -24.84 -5.48
CA SER A 255 13.34 -26.10 -5.77
C SER A 255 14.84 -25.96 -6.05
N ASN A 256 15.44 -24.78 -5.85
CA ASN A 256 16.87 -24.51 -6.02
C ASN A 256 17.70 -24.78 -4.74
N HIS A 257 17.52 -25.93 -4.10
CA HIS A 257 18.59 -26.53 -3.31
C HIS A 257 19.27 -27.61 -4.20
N GLU A 258 20.21 -27.21 -5.03
CA GLU A 258 21.28 -28.12 -5.45
C GLU A 258 21.94 -28.62 -4.16
N SER A 259 21.74 -29.91 -3.88
CA SER A 259 22.43 -30.60 -2.81
C SER A 259 23.92 -30.48 -3.08
N PRO A 260 24.77 -30.09 -2.11
CA PRO A 260 26.21 -30.15 -2.29
C PRO A 260 26.58 -31.62 -2.58
N SER A 261 27.15 -31.87 -3.73
CA SER A 261 27.67 -33.18 -4.14
C SER A 261 28.56 -33.74 -3.04
N ALA A 262 28.12 -34.83 -2.42
CA ALA A 262 28.91 -35.57 -1.46
C ALA A 262 30.14 -36.11 -2.19
N THR A 263 31.29 -35.51 -1.97
CA THR A 263 32.58 -36.04 -2.40
C THR A 263 32.84 -37.32 -1.60
N PRO A 264 33.08 -38.52 -2.25
CA PRO A 264 33.40 -39.71 -1.50
C PRO A 264 34.77 -39.56 -0.84
N ARG A 265 34.82 -39.67 0.49
CA ARG A 265 36.09 -39.82 1.22
C ARG A 265 36.71 -41.15 0.81
N ALA A 266 37.83 -41.10 0.05
CA ALA A 266 38.69 -42.21 -0.16
C ALA A 266 39.30 -42.71 1.18
N ARG A 267 39.33 -44.03 1.33
CA ARG A 267 39.98 -44.74 2.44
C ARG A 267 41.48 -44.72 2.31
#